data_06e1f98eb85379a57f89593efd385db0
#
_entry.id   06e1f98eb85379a57f89593efd385db0
#
_cell.length_a   1.000
_cell.length_b   1.000
_cell.length_c   1.000
_cell.angle_alpha   90.00
_cell.angle_beta   90.00
_cell.angle_gamma   90.00
#
_symmetry.space_group_name_H-M   'P 1'
#
loop_
_entity.id
_entity.type
_entity.pdbx_description
1 polymer ?
#
loop_
_entity_poly.entity_id
_entity_poly.type
_entity_poly.pdbx_seq_one_letter_code
_entity_poly.pdbx_strand_id
1 'polypeptide(L)'
;MSDTARSSAPPAAQKEAFRKPLAEAIDPSLFEFARFDEDAGERIGYSDYSYWRSTLKVFFKNKTAVVLLVLLTILLLFTFIQPLIPGQNSPTKIHIDPATGIQMRNRPPDSEFWFGTNSIGQDLWARIWSGTRTSLLIGLIVGIVEMVVGILYGALWGYVRKLDRVLTEIYNVLNNIPTTIILLLMAYILRPGFRTMIIAIPFRPLSASVGVVAFTRVPLRSIRNQAA
;
A
#
# COMPACT_ATOMS: atom_id res chain seq x y z
N MET A 1 -9.09 -8.20 61.30
CA MET A 1 -9.54 -6.82 61.56
C MET A 1 -9.86 -6.30 60.16
N SER A 2 -11.08 -6.53 59.66
CA SER A 2 -12.27 -5.67 59.78
C SER A 2 -11.95 -4.29 59.16
N ASP A 3 -12.60 -3.70 58.18
CA ASP A 3 -13.98 -3.82 57.82
C ASP A 3 -14.28 -2.84 56.66
N THR A 4 -15.24 -3.21 55.87
CA THR A 4 -16.35 -2.42 55.31
C THR A 4 -16.08 -1.45 54.17
N ALA A 5 -16.25 -1.98 52.97
CA ALA A 5 -16.75 -1.22 51.82
C ALA A 5 -18.25 -0.90 52.06
N ARG A 6 -18.59 0.30 52.44
CA ARG A 6 -19.97 0.83 52.43
C ARG A 6 -20.38 1.17 51.00
N SER A 7 -21.17 0.30 50.42
CA SER A 7 -22.05 0.61 49.31
C SER A 7 -23.12 1.62 49.78
N SER A 8 -23.00 2.87 49.39
CA SER A 8 -24.04 3.88 49.55
C SER A 8 -24.87 3.98 48.30
N ALA A 9 -25.85 3.08 48.16
CA ALA A 9 -26.95 3.34 47.25
C ALA A 9 -27.76 4.53 47.76
N PRO A 10 -28.14 5.50 46.93
CA PRO A 10 -28.93 6.64 47.41
C PRO A 10 -30.31 6.16 47.88
N PRO A 11 -30.87 6.68 49.03
CA PRO A 11 -32.13 6.27 49.56
C PRO A 11 -33.25 6.51 48.54
N ALA A 12 -34.24 5.61 48.55
CA ALA A 12 -35.36 5.56 47.60
C ALA A 12 -36.10 6.90 47.48
N ALA A 13 -36.17 7.66 48.58
CA ALA A 13 -36.75 9.01 48.63
C ALA A 13 -36.03 10.03 47.72
N GLN A 14 -34.72 9.92 47.53
CA GLN A 14 -33.94 10.80 46.66
C GLN A 14 -34.17 10.51 45.17
N LYS A 15 -34.46 9.25 44.81
CA LYS A 15 -34.83 8.85 43.46
C LYS A 15 -36.25 9.29 43.07
N GLU A 16 -37.17 9.36 44.03
CA GLU A 16 -38.53 9.87 43.80
C GLU A 16 -38.57 11.39 43.66
N ALA A 17 -37.77 12.11 44.44
CA ALA A 17 -37.65 13.57 44.35
C ALA A 17 -37.08 14.03 42.99
N PHE A 18 -36.21 13.23 42.37
CA PHE A 18 -35.64 13.52 41.06
C PHE A 18 -36.57 13.15 39.89
N ARG A 19 -37.52 12.23 40.12
CA ARG A 19 -38.49 11.79 39.08
C ARG A 19 -39.66 12.71 38.90
N LYS A 20 -40.16 13.33 40.00
CA LYS A 20 -41.35 14.18 39.95
C LYS A 20 -41.22 15.47 39.13
N PRO A 21 -40.14 16.26 39.23
CA PRO A 21 -40.04 17.48 38.42
C PRO A 21 -39.72 17.22 36.94
N LEU A 22 -39.15 16.06 36.59
CA LEU A 22 -38.87 15.76 35.21
C LEU A 22 -40.10 15.30 34.42
N ALA A 23 -41.03 14.60 35.07
CA ALA A 23 -42.29 14.16 34.47
C ALA A 23 -43.30 15.30 34.29
N GLU A 24 -43.22 16.33 35.13
CA GLU A 24 -44.12 17.49 35.09
C GLU A 24 -43.62 18.59 34.14
N ALA A 25 -42.37 18.54 33.72
CA ALA A 25 -41.74 19.53 32.83
C ALA A 25 -41.63 19.10 31.36
N ILE A 26 -42.04 17.88 31.04
CA ILE A 26 -41.99 17.41 29.66
C ILE A 26 -43.31 17.75 28.99
N ASP A 27 -43.26 18.71 28.07
CA ASP A 27 -44.41 19.11 27.26
C ASP A 27 -44.93 17.91 26.43
N PRO A 28 -46.22 17.52 26.58
CA PRO A 28 -46.78 16.41 25.80
C PRO A 28 -46.65 16.58 24.29
N SER A 29 -46.52 17.83 23.80
CA SER A 29 -46.28 18.12 22.38
C SER A 29 -44.96 17.58 21.84
N LEU A 30 -43.99 17.29 22.72
CA LEU A 30 -42.72 16.67 22.36
C LEU A 30 -42.88 15.21 21.91
N PHE A 31 -44.02 14.58 22.23
CA PHE A 31 -44.34 13.19 21.85
C PHE A 31 -45.32 13.13 20.68
N GLU A 32 -45.65 14.25 20.04
CA GLU A 32 -46.32 14.19 18.76
C GLU A 32 -45.41 13.59 17.70
N PHE A 33 -45.93 12.60 16.98
CA PHE A 33 -45.19 12.03 15.85
C PHE A 33 -44.80 13.16 14.89
N ALA A 34 -43.52 13.35 14.69
CA ALA A 34 -43.02 14.25 13.67
C ALA A 34 -43.72 13.90 12.35
N ARG A 35 -44.40 14.89 11.73
CA ARG A 35 -44.99 14.68 10.42
C ARG A 35 -43.88 14.21 9.49
N PHE A 36 -44.07 13.02 8.99
CA PHE A 36 -43.14 12.45 8.00
C PHE A 36 -43.22 13.33 6.74
N ASP A 37 -42.26 14.21 6.60
CA ASP A 37 -42.10 14.98 5.37
C ASP A 37 -41.40 14.04 4.39
N GLU A 38 -42.15 13.50 3.44
CA GLU A 38 -41.65 12.61 2.37
C GLU A 38 -40.50 13.27 1.60
N ASP A 39 -40.54 14.59 1.42
CA ASP A 39 -39.46 15.36 0.80
C ASP A 39 -38.21 15.55 1.69
N ALA A 40 -38.34 15.44 3.01
CA ALA A 40 -37.20 15.51 3.91
C ALA A 40 -36.38 14.20 3.90
N GLY A 41 -37.03 13.06 3.62
CA GLY A 41 -36.36 11.76 3.46
C GLY A 41 -35.49 11.71 2.18
N GLU A 42 -35.94 12.34 1.11
CA GLU A 42 -35.14 12.47 -0.14
C GLU A 42 -34.05 13.54 -0.05
N ARG A 43 -34.19 14.49 0.88
CA ARG A 43 -33.16 15.51 1.19
C ARG A 43 -32.12 15.03 2.19
N ILE A 44 -31.96 13.76 2.45
CA ILE A 44 -30.69 13.19 2.91
C ILE A 44 -29.73 13.44 1.76
N GLY A 45 -29.32 14.71 1.71
CA GLY A 45 -28.39 15.18 0.69
C GLY A 45 -27.25 14.20 0.67
N TYR A 46 -27.07 13.53 -0.41
CA TYR A 46 -25.78 12.98 -0.79
C TYR A 46 -24.81 14.09 -0.44
N SER A 47 -24.09 13.89 0.64
CA SER A 47 -23.07 14.82 1.04
C SER A 47 -22.18 14.93 -0.21
N ASP A 48 -22.15 16.10 -0.85
CA ASP A 48 -21.22 16.45 -1.94
C ASP A 48 -19.76 16.40 -1.45
N TYR A 49 -19.54 15.58 -0.45
CA TYR A 49 -18.28 15.38 0.20
C TYR A 49 -17.47 14.42 -0.64
N SER A 50 -16.85 14.95 -1.69
CA SER A 50 -15.89 14.19 -2.47
C SER A 50 -14.74 13.79 -1.55
N TYR A 51 -14.71 12.52 -1.15
CA TYR A 51 -13.65 11.91 -0.34
C TYR A 51 -12.26 12.28 -0.88
N TRP A 52 -12.09 12.16 -2.18
CA TRP A 52 -10.82 12.47 -2.84
C TRP A 52 -10.43 13.95 -2.70
N ARG A 53 -11.39 14.86 -2.90
CA ARG A 53 -11.14 16.30 -2.79
C ARG A 53 -10.78 16.69 -1.36
N SER A 54 -11.43 16.11 -0.37
CA SER A 54 -11.12 16.36 1.03
C SER A 54 -9.75 15.79 1.42
N THR A 55 -9.47 14.56 1.04
CA THR A 55 -8.18 13.90 1.31
C THR A 55 -7.03 14.68 0.68
N LEU A 56 -7.15 15.09 -0.58
CA LEU A 56 -6.15 15.92 -1.25
C LEU A 56 -5.98 17.28 -0.55
N LYS A 57 -7.08 17.93 -0.17
CA LYS A 57 -7.02 19.21 0.55
C LYS A 57 -6.28 19.09 1.88
N VAL A 58 -6.54 18.03 2.66
CA VAL A 58 -5.85 17.76 3.93
C VAL A 58 -4.37 17.43 3.68
N PHE A 59 -4.07 16.63 2.66
CA PHE A 59 -2.70 16.30 2.29
C PHE A 59 -1.88 17.55 1.92
N PHE A 60 -2.40 18.42 1.04
CA PHE A 60 -1.71 19.65 0.64
C PHE A 60 -1.63 20.71 1.75
N LYS A 61 -2.41 20.58 2.82
CA LYS A 61 -2.27 21.42 4.00
C LYS A 61 -1.04 21.06 4.84
N ASN A 62 -0.57 19.82 4.73
CA ASN A 62 0.64 19.36 5.43
C ASN A 62 1.88 19.74 4.63
N LYS A 63 2.58 20.79 5.07
CA LYS A 63 3.80 21.31 4.41
C LYS A 63 4.89 20.25 4.26
N THR A 64 5.10 19.43 5.28
CA THR A 64 6.11 18.35 5.25
C THR A 64 5.79 17.32 4.17
N ALA A 65 4.53 16.89 4.07
CA ALA A 65 4.09 15.95 3.04
C ALA A 65 4.29 16.51 1.62
N VAL A 66 3.98 17.80 1.42
CA VAL A 66 4.17 18.48 0.14
C VAL A 66 5.65 18.57 -0.22
N VAL A 67 6.53 18.96 0.72
CA VAL A 67 7.98 19.01 0.48
C VAL A 67 8.52 17.64 0.09
N LEU A 68 8.14 16.58 0.81
CA LEU A 68 8.58 15.22 0.50
C LEU A 68 8.04 14.74 -0.86
N LEU A 69 6.79 15.08 -1.20
CA LEU A 69 6.22 14.78 -2.52
C LEU A 69 6.98 15.47 -3.65
N VAL A 70 7.31 16.75 -3.47
CA VAL A 70 8.08 17.53 -4.45
C VAL A 70 9.48 16.93 -4.62
N LEU A 71 10.18 16.63 -3.52
CA LEU A 71 11.50 15.98 -3.57
C LEU A 71 11.44 14.64 -4.30
N LEU A 72 10.47 13.80 -3.96
CA LEU A 72 10.26 12.51 -4.63
C LEU A 72 9.99 12.68 -6.12
N THR A 73 9.13 13.64 -6.48
CA THR A 73 8.79 13.92 -7.88
C THR A 73 10.02 14.38 -8.66
N ILE A 74 10.82 15.29 -8.10
CA ILE A 74 12.08 15.76 -8.71
C ILE A 74 13.02 14.59 -8.93
N LEU A 75 13.18 13.71 -7.93
CA LEU A 75 14.07 12.55 -8.00
C LEU A 75 13.62 11.54 -9.06
N LEU A 76 12.31 11.28 -9.14
CA LEU A 76 11.72 10.42 -10.17
C LEU A 76 11.90 11.01 -11.57
N LEU A 77 11.60 12.30 -11.76
CA LEU A 77 11.78 12.96 -13.04
C LEU A 77 13.24 12.95 -13.46
N PHE A 78 14.15 13.28 -12.54
CA PHE A 78 15.58 13.26 -12.81
C PHE A 78 16.06 11.86 -13.23
N THR A 79 15.54 10.79 -12.63
CA THR A 79 15.88 9.42 -13.00
C THR A 79 15.63 9.12 -14.47
N PHE A 80 14.58 9.70 -15.07
CA PHE A 80 14.25 9.49 -16.49
C PHE A 80 14.91 10.53 -17.40
N ILE A 81 15.22 11.73 -16.91
CA ILE A 81 15.86 12.80 -17.69
C ILE A 81 17.37 12.59 -17.78
N GLN A 82 17.99 12.04 -16.73
CA GLN A 82 19.45 11.90 -16.64
C GLN A 82 20.11 11.28 -17.90
N PRO A 83 19.60 10.22 -18.54
CA PRO A 83 20.27 9.67 -19.74
C PRO A 83 20.14 10.57 -20.98
N LEU A 84 19.25 11.55 -20.96
CA LEU A 84 19.08 12.53 -22.06
C LEU A 84 20.07 13.68 -21.96
N ILE A 85 20.77 13.83 -20.84
CA ILE A 85 21.76 14.87 -20.62
C ILE A 85 23.01 14.53 -21.46
N PRO A 86 23.47 15.44 -22.33
CA PRO A 86 24.68 15.22 -23.12
C PRO A 86 25.91 14.99 -22.24
N GLY A 87 26.84 14.16 -22.71
CA GLY A 87 28.09 13.90 -22.00
C GLY A 87 28.02 12.85 -20.89
N GLN A 88 26.88 12.14 -20.75
CA GLN A 88 26.77 11.06 -19.76
C GLN A 88 27.50 9.80 -20.20
N ASN A 89 28.21 9.18 -19.25
CA ASN A 89 28.90 7.92 -19.48
C ASN A 89 27.90 6.77 -19.60
N SER A 90 28.26 5.74 -20.38
CA SER A 90 27.47 4.50 -20.43
C SER A 90 27.61 3.72 -19.11
N PRO A 91 26.52 3.21 -18.52
CA PRO A 91 26.56 2.49 -17.25
C PRO A 91 27.30 1.15 -17.30
N THR A 92 27.52 0.62 -18.49
CA THR A 92 28.18 -0.68 -18.71
C THR A 92 29.59 -0.57 -19.29
N LYS A 93 30.00 0.64 -19.73
CA LYS A 93 31.33 0.85 -20.32
C LYS A 93 32.40 0.75 -19.22
N ILE A 94 33.41 -0.08 -19.49
CA ILE A 94 34.63 -0.14 -18.67
C ILE A 94 35.58 0.94 -19.15
N HIS A 95 35.99 1.82 -18.27
CA HIS A 95 36.93 2.88 -18.58
C HIS A 95 38.34 2.39 -18.36
N ILE A 96 39.18 2.64 -19.36
CA ILE A 96 40.61 2.26 -19.39
C ILE A 96 41.40 3.57 -19.51
N ASP A 97 42.42 3.71 -18.71
CA ASP A 97 43.34 4.85 -18.75
C ASP A 97 44.13 4.82 -20.08
N PRO A 98 44.02 5.84 -20.95
CA PRO A 98 44.71 5.88 -22.21
C PRO A 98 46.25 5.84 -22.09
N ALA A 99 46.79 6.32 -20.97
CA ALA A 99 48.26 6.42 -20.78
C ALA A 99 48.84 5.07 -20.30
N THR A 100 48.09 4.33 -19.48
CA THR A 100 48.63 3.10 -18.85
C THR A 100 48.03 1.83 -19.42
N GLY A 101 46.90 1.91 -20.16
CA GLY A 101 46.12 0.76 -20.62
C GLY A 101 45.43 -0.02 -19.50
N ILE A 102 45.43 0.49 -18.27
CA ILE A 102 44.87 -0.20 -17.10
C ILE A 102 43.44 0.28 -16.87
N GLN A 103 42.57 -0.62 -16.41
CA GLN A 103 41.20 -0.27 -16.03
C GLN A 103 41.20 0.72 -14.86
N MET A 104 40.41 1.79 -14.97
CA MET A 104 40.22 2.82 -13.92
C MET A 104 39.37 2.30 -12.77
N ARG A 105 39.91 1.34 -12.01
CA ARG A 105 39.19 0.70 -10.89
C ARG A 105 39.23 1.55 -9.64
N ASN A 106 38.10 1.62 -8.93
CA ASN A 106 37.96 2.31 -7.63
C ASN A 106 38.56 3.73 -7.63
N ARG A 107 38.44 4.44 -8.76
CA ARG A 107 38.87 5.83 -8.86
C ARG A 107 38.00 6.69 -7.95
N PRO A 108 38.56 7.59 -7.17
CA PRO A 108 37.79 8.52 -6.35
C PRO A 108 36.95 9.47 -7.21
N PRO A 109 35.93 10.12 -6.65
CA PRO A 109 35.15 11.14 -7.35
C PRO A 109 36.02 12.26 -7.89
N ASP A 110 35.79 12.64 -9.16
CA ASP A 110 36.44 13.75 -9.85
C ASP A 110 35.50 14.40 -10.86
N SER A 111 36.03 15.30 -11.69
CA SER A 111 35.27 16.06 -12.70
C SER A 111 34.73 15.17 -13.84
N GLU A 112 35.38 14.04 -14.12
CA GLU A 112 34.96 13.08 -15.14
C GLU A 112 34.00 12.03 -14.58
N PHE A 113 34.26 11.57 -13.33
CA PHE A 113 33.46 10.56 -12.64
C PHE A 113 32.94 11.12 -11.31
N TRP A 114 31.76 11.72 -11.31
CA TRP A 114 31.21 12.42 -10.15
C TRP A 114 31.12 11.58 -8.89
N PHE A 115 30.88 10.29 -9.00
CA PHE A 115 30.87 9.32 -7.90
C PHE A 115 32.03 8.32 -7.97
N GLY A 116 33.02 8.60 -8.83
CA GLY A 116 34.11 7.69 -9.08
C GLY A 116 33.71 6.44 -9.89
N THR A 117 34.59 5.45 -9.91
CA THR A 117 34.39 4.20 -10.61
C THR A 117 34.32 3.00 -9.66
N ASN A 118 33.65 1.93 -10.09
CA ASN A 118 33.57 0.69 -9.34
C ASN A 118 34.84 -0.20 -9.51
N SER A 119 34.85 -1.39 -8.90
CA SER A 119 35.94 -2.36 -8.93
C SER A 119 36.29 -2.90 -10.33
N ILE A 120 35.49 -2.64 -11.34
CA ILE A 120 35.71 -3.03 -12.73
C ILE A 120 35.85 -1.82 -13.68
N GLY A 121 35.96 -0.61 -13.14
CA GLY A 121 36.18 0.62 -13.93
C GLY A 121 34.95 1.20 -14.61
N GLN A 122 33.74 0.93 -14.09
CA GLN A 122 32.51 1.54 -14.64
C GLN A 122 32.10 2.75 -13.78
N ASP A 123 31.53 3.77 -14.44
CA ASP A 123 31.03 4.98 -13.78
C ASP A 123 29.88 4.69 -12.83
N LEU A 124 30.05 5.00 -11.54
CA LEU A 124 29.06 4.79 -10.51
C LEU A 124 27.84 5.69 -10.67
N TRP A 125 28.01 6.94 -11.09
CA TRP A 125 26.91 7.86 -11.35
C TRP A 125 25.94 7.31 -12.41
N ALA A 126 26.48 6.93 -13.57
CA ALA A 126 25.68 6.36 -14.65
C ALA A 126 24.98 5.04 -14.22
N ARG A 127 25.69 4.21 -13.44
CA ARG A 127 25.13 2.96 -12.93
C ARG A 127 23.98 3.13 -11.93
N ILE A 128 24.09 4.08 -11.00
CA ILE A 128 23.04 4.35 -10.02
C ILE A 128 21.75 4.74 -10.74
N TRP A 129 21.80 5.70 -11.65
CA TRP A 129 20.60 6.16 -12.34
C TRP A 129 20.03 5.11 -13.31
N SER A 130 20.88 4.35 -13.99
CA SER A 130 20.45 3.22 -14.82
C SER A 130 19.81 2.12 -13.98
N GLY A 131 20.40 1.76 -12.85
CA GLY A 131 19.86 0.79 -11.91
C GLY A 131 18.52 1.24 -11.33
N THR A 132 18.40 2.52 -10.94
CA THR A 132 17.16 3.09 -10.40
C THR A 132 16.02 3.00 -11.42
N ARG A 133 16.26 3.34 -12.69
CA ARG A 133 15.26 3.17 -13.78
C ARG A 133 14.80 1.73 -13.90
N THR A 134 15.77 0.82 -13.96
CA THR A 134 15.48 -0.61 -14.10
C THR A 134 14.65 -1.12 -12.92
N SER A 135 15.02 -0.74 -11.71
CA SER A 135 14.29 -1.12 -10.49
C SER A 135 12.88 -0.54 -10.44
N LEU A 136 12.70 0.71 -10.83
CA LEU A 136 11.38 1.36 -10.90
C LEU A 136 10.48 0.67 -11.94
N LEU A 137 11.02 0.34 -13.12
CA LEU A 137 10.26 -0.35 -14.16
C LEU A 137 9.87 -1.77 -13.73
N ILE A 138 10.80 -2.51 -13.11
CA ILE A 138 10.48 -3.83 -12.55
C ILE A 138 9.39 -3.70 -11.50
N GLY A 139 9.55 -2.80 -10.54
CA GLY A 139 8.57 -2.60 -9.46
C GLY A 139 7.19 -2.21 -9.99
N LEU A 140 7.12 -1.33 -11.00
CA LEU A 140 5.86 -0.94 -11.61
C LEU A 140 5.18 -2.11 -12.34
N ILE A 141 5.92 -2.82 -13.17
CA ILE A 141 5.37 -3.97 -13.94
C ILE A 141 4.91 -5.06 -12.99
N VAL A 142 5.75 -5.43 -12.01
CA VAL A 142 5.42 -6.45 -11.01
C VAL A 142 4.21 -6.01 -10.20
N GLY A 143 4.17 -4.76 -9.72
CA GLY A 143 3.05 -4.25 -8.93
C GLY A 143 1.71 -4.27 -9.70
N ILE A 144 1.72 -3.95 -11.01
CA ILE A 144 0.52 -4.04 -11.85
C ILE A 144 0.09 -5.51 -12.01
N VAL A 145 1.03 -6.40 -12.31
CA VAL A 145 0.74 -7.84 -12.45
C VAL A 145 0.18 -8.40 -11.15
N GLU A 146 0.83 -8.10 -10.01
CA GLU A 146 0.37 -8.52 -8.69
C GLU A 146 -1.03 -7.99 -8.36
N MET A 147 -1.30 -6.73 -8.67
CA MET A 147 -2.60 -6.12 -8.45
C MET A 147 -3.70 -6.84 -9.26
N VAL A 148 -3.49 -7.05 -10.55
CA VAL A 148 -4.46 -7.71 -11.43
C VAL A 148 -4.69 -9.16 -10.98
N VAL A 149 -3.62 -9.92 -10.80
CA VAL A 149 -3.70 -11.34 -10.35
C VAL A 149 -4.33 -11.43 -8.97
N GLY A 150 -3.93 -10.56 -8.03
CA GLY A 150 -4.45 -10.54 -6.67
C GLY A 150 -5.95 -10.23 -6.62
N ILE A 151 -6.42 -9.25 -7.40
CA ILE A 151 -7.85 -8.92 -7.48
C ILE A 151 -8.64 -10.09 -8.07
N LEU A 152 -8.20 -10.66 -9.19
CA LEU A 152 -8.89 -11.79 -9.84
C LEU A 152 -8.94 -13.01 -8.93
N TYR A 153 -7.79 -13.37 -8.34
CA TYR A 153 -7.68 -14.50 -7.43
C TYR A 153 -8.53 -14.27 -6.16
N GLY A 154 -8.47 -13.06 -5.58
CA GLY A 154 -9.24 -12.70 -4.41
C GLY A 154 -10.74 -12.68 -4.66
N ALA A 155 -11.18 -12.19 -5.82
CA ALA A 155 -12.58 -12.19 -6.23
C ALA A 155 -13.10 -13.64 -6.40
N LEU A 156 -12.35 -14.49 -7.11
CA LEU A 156 -12.72 -15.91 -7.28
C LEU A 156 -12.80 -16.63 -5.93
N TRP A 157 -11.83 -16.40 -5.06
CA TRP A 157 -11.80 -17.02 -3.74
C TRP A 157 -12.94 -16.54 -2.83
N GLY A 158 -13.25 -15.23 -2.86
CA GLY A 158 -14.32 -14.64 -2.05
C GLY A 158 -15.71 -15.03 -2.53
N TYR A 159 -15.92 -15.07 -3.85
CA TYR A 159 -17.25 -15.25 -4.44
C TYR A 159 -17.64 -16.74 -4.61
N VAL A 160 -16.73 -17.60 -5.05
CA VAL A 160 -17.04 -18.99 -5.41
C VAL A 160 -16.77 -19.95 -4.24
N ARG A 161 -17.83 -20.33 -3.51
CA ARG A 161 -17.72 -21.24 -2.34
C ARG A 161 -17.04 -22.58 -2.65
N LYS A 162 -17.29 -23.15 -3.83
CA LYS A 162 -16.69 -24.45 -4.21
C LYS A 162 -15.18 -24.39 -4.34
N LEU A 163 -14.64 -23.23 -4.73
CA LEU A 163 -13.20 -23.01 -4.88
C LEU A 163 -12.51 -22.65 -3.56
N ASP A 164 -13.25 -22.26 -2.52
CA ASP A 164 -12.67 -21.81 -1.24
C ASP A 164 -11.71 -22.86 -0.65
N ARG A 165 -12.11 -24.14 -0.63
CA ARG A 165 -11.26 -25.21 -0.10
C ARG A 165 -10.02 -25.44 -0.95
N VAL A 166 -10.18 -25.51 -2.27
CA VAL A 166 -9.08 -25.79 -3.21
C VAL A 166 -8.07 -24.63 -3.20
N LEU A 167 -8.55 -23.39 -3.28
CA LEU A 167 -7.69 -22.22 -3.27
C LEU A 167 -6.98 -22.03 -1.93
N THR A 168 -7.66 -22.35 -0.81
CA THR A 168 -7.04 -22.34 0.51
C THR A 168 -5.91 -23.37 0.61
N GLU A 169 -6.11 -24.59 0.07
CA GLU A 169 -5.10 -25.62 0.09
C GLU A 169 -3.89 -25.26 -0.78
N ILE A 170 -4.13 -24.78 -2.00
CA ILE A 170 -3.06 -24.28 -2.88
C ILE A 170 -2.27 -23.16 -2.18
N TYR A 171 -2.97 -22.22 -1.55
CA TYR A 171 -2.33 -21.15 -0.80
C TYR A 171 -1.45 -21.69 0.33
N ASN A 172 -1.97 -22.63 1.15
CA ASN A 172 -1.22 -23.21 2.27
C ASN A 172 0.04 -23.93 1.78
N VAL A 173 -0.06 -24.70 0.70
CA VAL A 173 1.09 -25.39 0.11
C VAL A 173 2.15 -24.39 -0.35
N LEU A 174 1.76 -23.37 -1.12
CA LEU A 174 2.69 -22.36 -1.64
C LEU A 174 3.31 -21.50 -0.53
N ASN A 175 2.55 -21.17 0.51
CA ASN A 175 3.03 -20.35 1.62
C ASN A 175 4.02 -21.09 2.52
N ASN A 176 3.98 -22.42 2.55
CA ASN A 176 4.93 -23.23 3.30
C ASN A 176 6.29 -23.39 2.59
N ILE A 177 6.37 -23.05 1.30
CA ILE A 177 7.65 -23.09 0.58
C ILE A 177 8.42 -21.79 0.81
N PRO A 178 9.64 -21.83 1.37
CA PRO A 178 10.46 -20.64 1.54
C PRO A 178 10.66 -19.91 0.21
N THR A 179 10.31 -18.63 0.17
CA THR A 179 10.40 -17.79 -1.05
C THR A 179 11.80 -17.80 -1.67
N THR A 180 12.85 -17.90 -0.84
CA THR A 180 14.23 -17.98 -1.30
C THR A 180 14.48 -19.20 -2.18
N ILE A 181 13.89 -20.34 -1.85
CA ILE A 181 14.01 -21.58 -2.65
C ILE A 181 13.32 -21.40 -4.00
N ILE A 182 12.12 -20.80 -4.03
CA ILE A 182 11.40 -20.53 -5.28
C ILE A 182 12.24 -19.60 -6.18
N LEU A 183 12.78 -18.52 -5.62
CA LEU A 183 13.62 -17.58 -6.37
C LEU A 183 14.90 -18.21 -6.91
N LEU A 184 15.57 -19.04 -6.11
CA LEU A 184 16.75 -19.77 -6.55
C LEU A 184 16.44 -20.76 -7.67
N LEU A 185 15.34 -21.52 -7.54
CA LEU A 185 14.90 -22.46 -8.56
C LEU A 185 14.55 -21.74 -9.87
N MET A 186 13.81 -20.63 -9.77
CA MET A 186 13.49 -19.80 -10.94
C MET A 186 14.73 -19.19 -11.59
N ALA A 187 15.70 -18.72 -10.82
CA ALA A 187 16.95 -18.20 -11.34
C ALA A 187 17.79 -19.29 -12.04
N TYR A 188 17.72 -20.52 -11.54
CA TYR A 188 18.41 -21.67 -12.14
C TYR A 188 17.77 -22.10 -13.46
N ILE A 189 16.43 -22.16 -13.52
CA ILE A 189 15.69 -22.63 -14.72
C ILE A 189 15.67 -21.56 -15.82
N LEU A 190 15.42 -20.30 -15.49
CA LEU A 190 15.09 -19.24 -16.44
C LEU A 190 16.27 -18.37 -16.87
N ARG A 191 17.48 -18.65 -16.42
CA ARG A 191 18.68 -17.79 -16.57
C ARG A 191 18.50 -16.38 -15.94
N PRO A 192 19.54 -15.83 -15.31
CA PRO A 192 19.46 -14.50 -14.68
C PRO A 192 19.19 -13.41 -15.72
N GLY A 193 18.18 -12.57 -15.51
CA GLY A 193 17.85 -11.46 -16.39
C GLY A 193 16.57 -10.72 -16.00
N PHE A 194 16.35 -9.57 -16.64
CA PHE A 194 15.17 -8.72 -16.43
C PHE A 194 13.85 -9.49 -16.61
N ARG A 195 13.73 -10.30 -17.65
CA ARG A 195 12.54 -11.14 -17.92
C ARG A 195 12.29 -12.16 -16.83
N THR A 196 13.34 -12.79 -16.33
CA THR A 196 13.27 -13.77 -15.25
C THR A 196 12.76 -13.13 -13.96
N MET A 197 13.21 -11.92 -13.64
CA MET A 197 12.73 -11.17 -12.47
C MET A 197 11.24 -10.85 -12.59
N ILE A 198 10.77 -10.39 -13.76
CA ILE A 198 9.34 -10.10 -13.99
C ILE A 198 8.48 -11.36 -13.86
N ILE A 199 8.98 -12.52 -14.21
CA ILE A 199 8.25 -13.79 -14.10
C ILE A 199 8.34 -14.37 -12.68
N ALA A 200 9.54 -14.33 -12.07
CA ALA A 200 9.79 -14.95 -10.77
C ALA A 200 9.18 -14.19 -9.58
N ILE A 201 9.21 -12.86 -9.63
CA ILE A 201 8.71 -12.04 -8.52
C ILE A 201 7.19 -12.18 -8.34
N PRO A 202 6.34 -12.14 -9.37
CA PRO A 202 4.90 -12.40 -9.22
C PRO A 202 4.52 -13.81 -8.75
N PHE A 203 5.41 -14.80 -8.87
CA PHE A 203 5.18 -16.13 -8.27
C PHE A 203 5.18 -16.11 -6.73
N ARG A 204 5.75 -15.05 -6.15
CA ARG A 204 5.72 -14.76 -4.72
C ARG A 204 4.36 -14.27 -4.16
N PRO A 205 3.44 -13.69 -4.95
CA PRO A 205 2.31 -12.90 -4.46
C PRO A 205 1.10 -13.70 -4.05
N LEU A 206 1.08 -15.00 -4.23
CA LEU A 206 0.03 -15.75 -3.55
C LEU A 206 0.08 -15.52 -2.02
N SER A 207 1.24 -15.22 -1.45
CA SER A 207 1.37 -14.87 -0.03
C SER A 207 1.15 -13.37 0.27
N ALA A 208 1.53 -12.46 -0.63
CA ALA A 208 1.34 -11.01 -0.44
C ALA A 208 -0.07 -10.53 -0.83
N SER A 209 -0.67 -11.14 -1.85
CA SER A 209 -2.07 -10.92 -2.23
C SER A 209 -3.07 -11.41 -1.15
N VAL A 210 -2.59 -12.15 -0.15
CA VAL A 210 -3.42 -12.50 1.03
C VAL A 210 -3.91 -11.27 1.76
N GLY A 211 -3.14 -10.20 1.84
CA GLY A 211 -3.63 -8.93 2.36
C GLY A 211 -4.80 -8.39 1.53
N VAL A 212 -4.71 -8.45 0.20
CA VAL A 212 -5.78 -8.04 -0.74
C VAL A 212 -6.93 -9.04 -0.70
N VAL A 213 -6.65 -10.35 -0.66
CA VAL A 213 -7.65 -11.41 -0.52
C VAL A 213 -8.39 -11.33 0.81
N ALA A 214 -7.69 -11.10 1.92
CA ALA A 214 -8.32 -10.91 3.23
C ALA A 214 -9.21 -9.67 3.24
N PHE A 215 -8.76 -8.59 2.60
CA PHE A 215 -9.53 -7.34 2.51
C PHE A 215 -10.77 -7.48 1.62
N THR A 216 -10.70 -8.21 0.51
CA THR A 216 -11.86 -8.41 -0.40
C THR A 216 -12.78 -9.54 0.08
N ARG A 217 -12.27 -10.53 0.82
CA ARG A 217 -13.05 -11.67 1.30
C ARG A 217 -14.11 -11.30 2.34
N VAL A 218 -13.79 -10.38 3.24
CA VAL A 218 -14.72 -9.98 4.33
C VAL A 218 -15.96 -9.27 3.78
N PRO A 219 -15.85 -8.18 2.98
CA PRO A 219 -17.02 -7.49 2.44
C PRO A 219 -17.84 -8.35 1.47
N LEU A 220 -17.19 -9.17 0.62
CA LEU A 220 -17.92 -10.06 -0.31
C LEU A 220 -18.72 -11.14 0.41
N ARG A 221 -18.20 -11.68 1.53
CA ARG A 221 -18.96 -12.59 2.39
C ARG A 221 -20.17 -11.92 3.04
N SER A 222 -20.05 -10.69 3.49
CA SER A 222 -21.16 -9.95 4.12
C SER A 222 -22.29 -9.69 3.12
N ILE A 223 -21.96 -9.23 1.90
CA ILE A 223 -22.93 -8.99 0.82
C ILE A 223 -23.65 -10.28 0.44
N ARG A 224 -22.92 -11.39 0.32
CA ARG A 224 -23.52 -12.70 0.00
C ARG A 224 -24.45 -13.21 1.08
N ASN A 225 -24.16 -12.98 2.36
CA ASN A 225 -25.01 -13.42 3.47
C ASN A 225 -26.27 -12.55 3.63
N GLN A 226 -26.29 -11.34 3.06
CA GLN A 226 -27.48 -10.48 3.01
C GLN A 226 -28.39 -10.81 1.82
N ALA A 227 -27.90 -11.50 0.80
CA ALA A 227 -28.62 -11.88 -0.41
C ALA A 227 -29.19 -13.33 -0.35
N ALA A 228 -28.93 -14.07 0.72
CA ALA A 228 -29.44 -15.44 0.96
C ALA A 228 -30.41 -15.47 2.12
#